data_a3c2b9a5343b07abe016df6e4ab291ff
#
_entry.id   a3c2b9a5343b07abe016df6e4ab291ff
#
_cell.length_a   1.000
_cell.length_b   1.000
_cell.length_c   1.000
_cell.angle_alpha   90.00
_cell.angle_beta   90.00
_cell.angle_gamma   90.00
#
_symmetry.space_group_name_H-M   'P 1'
#
loop_
_entity.id
_entity.type
_entity.pdbx_description
1 polymer ?
#
loop_
_entity_poly.entity_id
_entity_poly.type
_entity_poly.pdbx_seq_one_letter_code
_entity_poly.pdbx_strand_id
1 'polypeptide(L)'
;IASVPTRCLTVDHPSHLFIAGLGWTVTHNTEIMRAIEHSLIKNTDYNIGIIHLEEEEKRSVQGLLSYELGHPVHLPDSTSSVDEQVAAYQSLTRREGRVNYYTHFGSDDPDTILDAIRYLVSVLHCKFVFLDHITMLVTGYEGDDERKKLDYISTRLAMLTRELGFTLFLVSHVNDNGQTRGSRNISKVADLIVHLDRDTESPDFDKRNTTSLMVKGNRFAGKSGPAGYLLFDPTTYQVKEKSWNAEMGSEISPELARF
;
A
#
# COMPACT_ATOMS: atom_id res chain seq x y z
N ILE A 1 -8.43 -35.36 5.49
CA ILE A 1 -8.22 -33.95 5.85
C ILE A 1 -8.74 -33.81 7.26
N ALA A 2 -7.87 -33.53 8.25
CA ALA A 2 -8.28 -33.30 9.63
C ALA A 2 -8.98 -31.94 9.71
N SER A 3 -10.20 -31.93 10.25
CA SER A 3 -10.94 -30.70 10.51
C SER A 3 -10.30 -29.96 11.69
N VAL A 4 -9.84 -28.74 11.48
CA VAL A 4 -9.34 -27.86 12.53
C VAL A 4 -10.52 -27.05 13.07
N PRO A 5 -10.74 -26.99 14.41
CA PRO A 5 -11.81 -26.16 14.96
C PRO A 5 -11.54 -24.69 14.64
N THR A 6 -12.41 -24.09 13.84
CA THR A 6 -12.43 -22.64 13.58
C THR A 6 -13.40 -21.96 14.51
N ARG A 7 -13.03 -20.78 15.05
CA ARG A 7 -13.92 -19.92 15.83
C ARG A 7 -14.22 -18.66 15.04
N CYS A 8 -15.48 -18.37 14.84
CA CYS A 8 -15.92 -17.06 14.40
C CYS A 8 -16.01 -16.13 15.62
N LEU A 9 -15.41 -14.95 15.50
CA LEU A 9 -15.52 -13.90 16.50
C LEU A 9 -16.51 -12.85 15.99
N THR A 10 -17.49 -12.51 16.79
CA THR A 10 -18.35 -11.36 16.54
C THR A 10 -17.84 -10.23 17.42
N VAL A 11 -17.54 -9.09 16.83
CA VAL A 11 -17.10 -7.90 17.54
C VAL A 11 -18.29 -6.98 17.73
N ASP A 12 -18.63 -6.73 19.00
CA ASP A 12 -19.69 -5.78 19.39
C ASP A 12 -19.14 -4.34 19.41
N HIS A 13 -18.76 -3.89 18.22
CA HIS A 13 -18.30 -2.51 17.99
C HIS A 13 -18.81 -2.05 16.62
N PRO A 14 -19.23 -0.78 16.46
CA PRO A 14 -19.77 -0.28 15.19
C PRO A 14 -18.86 -0.45 13.97
N SER A 15 -17.53 -0.56 14.17
CA SER A 15 -16.59 -0.79 13.07
C SER A 15 -16.45 -2.26 12.67
N HIS A 16 -16.95 -3.21 13.47
CA HIS A 16 -16.79 -4.66 13.31
C HIS A 16 -15.35 -5.14 13.08
N LEU A 17 -14.37 -4.30 13.38
CA LEU A 17 -12.95 -4.61 13.24
C LEU A 17 -12.46 -5.34 14.49
N PHE A 18 -11.77 -6.44 14.31
CA PHE A 18 -11.05 -7.10 15.37
C PHE A 18 -9.59 -7.30 14.97
N ILE A 19 -8.76 -7.32 15.98
CA ILE A 19 -7.32 -7.54 15.81
C ILE A 19 -7.04 -8.98 16.20
N ALA A 20 -6.46 -9.77 15.35
CA ALA A 20 -6.12 -11.17 15.62
C ALA A 20 -4.65 -11.48 15.25
N GLY A 21 -3.78 -11.88 16.21
CA GLY A 21 -2.38 -12.32 16.07
C GLY A 21 -1.32 -11.44 16.77
N LEU A 22 -0.07 -11.84 16.73
CA LEU A 22 1.05 -11.13 17.35
C LEU A 22 1.61 -10.06 16.39
N GLY A 23 1.46 -8.78 16.72
CA GLY A 23 2.04 -7.68 15.94
C GLY A 23 1.06 -6.96 14.99
N TRP A 24 -0.19 -6.89 15.32
CA TRP A 24 -1.27 -6.40 14.48
C TRP A 24 -1.31 -4.89 14.32
N THR A 25 -1.07 -4.48 13.12
CA THR A 25 -1.38 -3.13 12.65
C THR A 25 -2.41 -3.27 11.54
N VAL A 26 -3.59 -2.66 11.68
CA VAL A 26 -4.43 -2.38 10.51
C VAL A 26 -3.65 -1.38 9.68
N THR A 27 -2.97 -1.88 8.64
CA THR A 27 -2.08 -1.05 7.85
C THR A 27 -2.91 -0.25 6.86
N HIS A 28 -3.00 1.07 7.08
CA HIS A 28 -3.54 1.98 6.06
C HIS A 28 -2.56 2.23 4.91
N ASN A 29 -1.41 1.55 4.89
CA ASN A 29 -0.45 1.62 3.80
C ASN A 29 -1.08 1.18 2.49
N THR A 30 -1.84 0.09 2.51
CA THR A 30 -2.60 -0.41 1.37
C THR A 30 -3.64 0.61 0.88
N GLU A 31 -4.34 1.31 1.77
CA GLU A 31 -5.30 2.35 1.36
C GLU A 31 -4.61 3.56 0.71
N ILE A 32 -3.41 3.93 1.15
CA ILE A 32 -2.63 4.97 0.50
C ILE A 32 -2.13 4.50 -0.87
N MET A 33 -1.71 3.23 -0.99
CA MET A 33 -1.36 2.64 -2.28
C MET A 33 -2.56 2.68 -3.24
N ARG A 34 -3.75 2.28 -2.79
CA ARG A 34 -5.00 2.36 -3.58
C ARG A 34 -5.33 3.77 -4.02
N ALA A 35 -5.12 4.78 -3.14
CA ALA A 35 -5.31 6.18 -3.52
C ALA A 35 -4.40 6.58 -4.69
N ILE A 36 -3.14 6.16 -4.66
CA ILE A 36 -2.17 6.41 -5.73
C ILE A 36 -2.54 5.63 -6.99
N GLU A 37 -2.88 4.34 -6.87
CA GLU A 37 -3.34 3.49 -7.96
C GLU A 37 -4.54 4.12 -8.68
N HIS A 38 -5.59 4.45 -7.92
CA HIS A 38 -6.79 5.10 -8.45
C HIS A 38 -6.45 6.40 -9.16
N SER A 39 -5.63 7.26 -8.54
CA SER A 39 -5.20 8.53 -9.12
C SER A 39 -4.44 8.34 -10.44
N LEU A 40 -3.52 7.39 -10.50
CA LEU A 40 -2.75 7.10 -11.73
C LEU A 40 -3.64 6.50 -12.82
N ILE A 41 -4.56 5.61 -12.47
CA ILE A 41 -5.53 5.05 -13.44
C ILE A 41 -6.41 6.16 -14.00
N LYS A 42 -6.88 7.07 -13.16
CA LYS A 42 -7.82 8.14 -13.57
C LYS A 42 -7.14 9.23 -14.39
N ASN A 43 -5.91 9.58 -14.06
CA ASN A 43 -5.24 10.77 -14.60
C ASN A 43 -4.14 10.48 -15.64
N THR A 44 -3.85 9.22 -15.93
CA THR A 44 -2.85 8.84 -16.94
C THR A 44 -3.42 7.80 -17.88
N ASP A 45 -2.71 7.48 -18.97
CA ASP A 45 -3.06 6.39 -19.90
C ASP A 45 -2.08 5.20 -19.81
N TYR A 46 -1.21 5.18 -18.82
CA TYR A 46 -0.24 4.10 -18.63
C TYR A 46 -0.87 2.83 -18.08
N ASN A 47 -0.33 1.68 -18.47
CA ASN A 47 -0.68 0.39 -17.85
C ASN A 47 -0.05 0.31 -16.47
N ILE A 48 -0.76 -0.32 -15.55
CA ILE A 48 -0.41 -0.45 -14.15
C ILE A 48 -0.39 -1.93 -13.79
N GLY A 49 0.66 -2.36 -13.10
CA GLY A 49 0.79 -3.69 -12.50
C GLY A 49 0.57 -3.61 -10.99
N ILE A 50 -0.25 -4.49 -10.44
CA ILE A 50 -0.58 -4.53 -9.01
C ILE A 50 -0.24 -5.91 -8.47
N ILE A 51 0.58 -5.95 -7.45
CA ILE A 51 1.03 -7.15 -6.74
C ILE A 51 0.74 -6.94 -5.26
N HIS A 52 -0.44 -7.32 -4.80
CA HIS A 52 -0.80 -7.30 -3.40
C HIS A 52 -0.63 -8.70 -2.81
N LEU A 53 0.38 -8.87 -1.96
CA LEU A 53 0.75 -10.19 -1.43
C LEU A 53 -0.06 -10.59 -0.19
N GLU A 54 -0.76 -9.64 0.44
CA GLU A 54 -1.56 -9.88 1.65
C GLU A 54 -3.06 -10.06 1.37
N GLU A 55 -3.52 -9.74 0.16
CA GLU A 55 -4.93 -9.82 -0.15
C GLU A 55 -5.21 -10.49 -1.49
N GLU A 56 -6.43 -11.03 -1.61
CA GLU A 56 -6.89 -11.61 -2.86
C GLU A 56 -7.18 -10.53 -3.91
N GLU A 57 -7.03 -10.87 -5.19
CA GLU A 57 -7.32 -10.00 -6.33
C GLU A 57 -8.71 -9.34 -6.23
N LYS A 58 -9.73 -10.14 -5.87
CA LYS A 58 -11.09 -9.63 -5.66
C LYS A 58 -11.13 -8.47 -4.65
N ARG A 59 -10.39 -8.60 -3.55
CA ARG A 59 -10.34 -7.58 -2.51
C ARG A 59 -9.60 -6.33 -3.01
N SER A 60 -8.52 -6.50 -3.76
CA SER A 60 -7.78 -5.41 -4.40
C SER A 60 -8.68 -4.63 -5.37
N VAL A 61 -9.40 -5.34 -6.25
CA VAL A 61 -10.38 -4.73 -7.17
C VAL A 61 -11.48 -3.99 -6.42
N GLN A 62 -12.07 -4.60 -5.41
CA GLN A 62 -13.11 -3.97 -4.60
C GLN A 62 -12.60 -2.73 -3.85
N GLY A 63 -11.37 -2.76 -3.37
CA GLY A 63 -10.71 -1.60 -2.76
C GLY A 63 -10.61 -0.44 -3.75
N LEU A 64 -10.15 -0.70 -4.96
CA LEU A 64 -10.05 0.29 -6.03
C LEU A 64 -11.42 0.86 -6.42
N LEU A 65 -12.44 0.00 -6.52
CA LEU A 65 -13.82 0.40 -6.81
C LEU A 65 -14.43 1.24 -5.68
N SER A 66 -14.04 1.00 -4.44
CA SER A 66 -14.49 1.83 -3.32
C SER A 66 -14.06 3.30 -3.48
N TYR A 67 -12.87 3.52 -4.04
CA TYR A 67 -12.42 4.87 -4.41
C TYR A 67 -13.25 5.49 -5.52
N GLU A 68 -13.58 4.74 -6.58
CA GLU A 68 -14.35 5.26 -7.71
C GLU A 68 -15.81 5.52 -7.34
N LEU A 69 -16.43 4.64 -6.56
CA LEU A 69 -17.83 4.74 -6.16
C LEU A 69 -18.05 5.62 -4.92
N GLY A 70 -17.00 5.92 -4.15
CA GLY A 70 -17.07 6.76 -2.96
C GLY A 70 -17.75 6.09 -1.75
N HIS A 71 -17.80 4.76 -1.72
CA HIS A 71 -18.28 3.97 -0.59
C HIS A 71 -17.63 2.57 -0.60
N PRO A 72 -17.55 1.89 0.56
CA PRO A 72 -16.88 0.60 0.66
C PRO A 72 -17.71 -0.52 0.00
N VAL A 73 -17.29 -1.04 -1.17
CA VAL A 73 -17.99 -2.11 -1.88
C VAL A 73 -17.73 -3.51 -1.35
N HIS A 74 -16.71 -3.67 -0.52
CA HIS A 74 -16.31 -4.96 0.05
C HIS A 74 -16.99 -5.30 1.37
N LEU A 75 -17.70 -4.34 1.98
CA LEU A 75 -18.41 -4.56 3.22
C LEU A 75 -19.74 -5.28 2.98
N PRO A 76 -20.21 -6.10 3.94
CA PRO A 76 -21.46 -6.88 3.79
C PRO A 76 -22.71 -6.03 3.59
N ASP A 77 -22.70 -4.79 4.06
CA ASP A 77 -23.77 -3.81 3.96
C ASP A 77 -23.65 -2.90 2.73
N SER A 78 -22.72 -3.21 1.83
CA SER A 78 -22.59 -2.50 0.56
C SER A 78 -23.86 -2.62 -0.28
N THR A 79 -24.36 -1.48 -0.74
CA THR A 79 -25.56 -1.39 -1.59
C THR A 79 -25.26 -1.51 -3.09
N SER A 80 -23.96 -1.56 -3.48
CA SER A 80 -23.56 -1.65 -4.88
C SER A 80 -23.91 -3.00 -5.49
N SER A 81 -24.62 -2.99 -6.60
CA SER A 81 -24.85 -4.18 -7.42
C SER A 81 -23.57 -4.59 -8.16
N VAL A 82 -23.52 -5.85 -8.59
CA VAL A 82 -22.40 -6.35 -9.42
C VAL A 82 -22.32 -5.58 -10.74
N ASP A 83 -23.45 -5.26 -11.36
CA ASP A 83 -23.49 -4.50 -12.63
C ASP A 83 -22.93 -3.09 -12.44
N GLU A 84 -23.24 -2.43 -11.33
CA GLU A 84 -22.67 -1.13 -10.98
C GLU A 84 -21.15 -1.20 -10.77
N GLN A 85 -20.66 -2.22 -10.08
CA GLN A 85 -19.24 -2.45 -9.88
C GLN A 85 -18.51 -2.71 -11.21
N VAL A 86 -19.11 -3.51 -12.10
CA VAL A 86 -18.55 -3.77 -13.43
C VAL A 86 -18.52 -2.49 -14.28
N ALA A 87 -19.59 -1.71 -14.28
CA ALA A 87 -19.65 -0.45 -15.01
C ALA A 87 -18.60 0.56 -14.48
N ALA A 88 -18.46 0.67 -13.16
CA ALA A 88 -17.46 1.53 -12.53
C ALA A 88 -16.03 1.09 -12.89
N TYR A 89 -15.74 -0.21 -12.87
CA TYR A 89 -14.43 -0.74 -13.27
C TYR A 89 -14.11 -0.44 -14.73
N GLN A 90 -15.04 -0.68 -15.63
CA GLN A 90 -14.88 -0.38 -17.06
C GLN A 90 -14.68 1.11 -17.31
N SER A 91 -15.45 1.96 -16.62
CA SER A 91 -15.32 3.41 -16.72
C SER A 91 -13.96 3.90 -16.21
N LEU A 92 -13.49 3.37 -15.08
CA LEU A 92 -12.20 3.72 -14.48
C LEU A 92 -11.04 3.27 -15.36
N THR A 93 -11.05 2.03 -15.81
CA THR A 93 -9.95 1.46 -16.58
C THR A 93 -9.96 1.90 -18.05
N ARG A 94 -11.13 2.28 -18.60
CA ARG A 94 -11.37 2.77 -19.98
C ARG A 94 -11.03 1.79 -21.09
N ARG A 95 -10.18 0.81 -20.85
CA ARG A 95 -9.80 -0.23 -21.81
C ARG A 95 -9.28 -1.47 -21.09
N GLU A 96 -9.36 -2.61 -21.76
CA GLU A 96 -8.79 -3.86 -21.30
C GLU A 96 -7.27 -3.79 -21.19
N GLY A 97 -6.70 -4.55 -20.26
CA GLY A 97 -5.25 -4.67 -20.04
C GLY A 97 -4.59 -3.43 -19.42
N ARG A 98 -5.37 -2.47 -18.96
CA ARG A 98 -4.82 -1.27 -18.33
C ARG A 98 -4.37 -1.48 -16.92
N VAL A 99 -5.11 -2.27 -16.15
CA VAL A 99 -4.78 -2.69 -14.79
C VAL A 99 -4.55 -4.19 -14.83
N ASN A 100 -3.38 -4.62 -14.41
CA ASN A 100 -2.92 -5.99 -14.47
C ASN A 100 -2.58 -6.45 -13.06
N TYR A 101 -3.34 -7.39 -12.54
CA TYR A 101 -3.11 -7.98 -11.23
C TYR A 101 -2.22 -9.20 -11.36
N TYR A 102 -1.29 -9.34 -10.44
CA TYR A 102 -0.55 -10.57 -10.23
C TYR A 102 -0.84 -11.07 -8.83
N THR A 103 -1.47 -12.22 -8.76
CA THR A 103 -1.80 -12.89 -7.51
C THR A 103 -0.76 -13.94 -7.21
N HIS A 104 -0.20 -13.88 -6.01
CA HIS A 104 0.80 -14.82 -5.58
C HIS A 104 0.46 -15.37 -4.20
N PHE A 105 0.26 -16.66 -4.09
CA PHE A 105 0.10 -17.34 -2.83
C PHE A 105 1.24 -18.31 -2.61
N GLY A 106 2.03 -18.06 -1.56
CA GLY A 106 2.87 -19.06 -0.93
C GLY A 106 4.11 -19.53 -1.69
N SER A 107 4.71 -18.70 -2.57
CA SER A 107 6.05 -19.01 -3.08
C SER A 107 7.09 -18.27 -2.26
N ASP A 108 8.00 -19.04 -1.71
CA ASP A 108 9.17 -18.55 -0.98
C ASP A 108 10.30 -18.12 -1.93
N ASP A 109 10.05 -18.14 -3.25
CA ASP A 109 11.08 -17.81 -4.23
C ASP A 109 10.97 -16.35 -4.69
N PRO A 110 11.90 -15.49 -4.26
CA PRO A 110 11.95 -14.09 -4.69
C PRO A 110 12.07 -13.91 -6.21
N ASP A 111 12.67 -14.84 -6.91
CA ASP A 111 12.88 -14.73 -8.35
C ASP A 111 11.54 -14.83 -9.10
N THR A 112 10.56 -15.56 -8.60
CA THR A 112 9.19 -15.58 -9.16
C THR A 112 8.54 -14.19 -9.22
N ILE A 113 8.70 -13.38 -8.18
CA ILE A 113 8.16 -12.01 -8.19
C ILE A 113 8.95 -11.10 -9.13
N LEU A 114 10.26 -11.25 -9.19
CA LEU A 114 11.10 -10.51 -10.15
C LEU A 114 10.70 -10.82 -11.59
N ASP A 115 10.42 -12.08 -11.91
CA ASP A 115 9.95 -12.49 -13.23
C ASP A 115 8.54 -12.01 -13.53
N ALA A 116 7.63 -12.02 -12.55
CA ALA A 116 6.31 -11.44 -12.70
C ALA A 116 6.38 -9.92 -12.99
N ILE A 117 7.22 -9.18 -12.27
CA ILE A 117 7.44 -7.75 -12.54
C ILE A 117 8.02 -7.56 -13.94
N ARG A 118 9.00 -8.39 -14.33
CA ARG A 118 9.59 -8.35 -15.68
C ARG A 118 8.53 -8.58 -16.76
N TYR A 119 7.62 -9.52 -16.55
CA TYR A 119 6.51 -9.79 -17.45
C TYR A 119 5.53 -8.60 -17.52
N LEU A 120 5.12 -8.06 -16.37
CA LEU A 120 4.22 -6.89 -16.30
C LEU A 120 4.79 -5.68 -17.07
N VAL A 121 6.10 -5.45 -16.95
CA VAL A 121 6.75 -4.30 -17.60
C VAL A 121 7.06 -4.55 -19.07
N SER A 122 7.67 -5.70 -19.40
CA SER A 122 8.18 -5.97 -20.75
C SER A 122 7.09 -6.43 -21.72
N VAL A 123 6.10 -7.19 -21.23
CA VAL A 123 5.05 -7.77 -22.07
C VAL A 123 3.75 -6.97 -21.97
N LEU A 124 3.33 -6.62 -20.77
CA LEU A 124 2.07 -5.87 -20.56
C LEU A 124 2.28 -4.35 -20.54
N HIS A 125 3.53 -3.89 -20.74
CA HIS A 125 3.91 -2.48 -20.86
C HIS A 125 3.47 -1.63 -19.66
N CYS A 126 3.48 -2.19 -18.44
CA CYS A 126 3.17 -1.47 -17.22
C CYS A 126 4.26 -0.42 -16.96
N LYS A 127 3.86 0.83 -16.78
CA LYS A 127 4.76 1.94 -16.46
C LYS A 127 4.91 2.15 -14.96
N PHE A 128 3.89 1.75 -14.22
CA PHE A 128 3.85 1.76 -12.76
C PHE A 128 3.59 0.35 -12.26
N VAL A 129 4.34 -0.09 -11.26
CA VAL A 129 4.14 -1.37 -10.58
C VAL A 129 4.03 -1.10 -9.09
N PHE A 130 3.04 -1.71 -8.45
CA PHE A 130 2.79 -1.64 -7.02
C PHE A 130 3.09 -3.00 -6.38
N LEU A 131 3.86 -3.01 -5.30
CA LEU A 131 4.20 -4.21 -4.53
C LEU A 131 3.90 -3.97 -3.04
N ASP A 132 2.84 -4.58 -2.54
CA ASP A 132 2.39 -4.51 -1.16
C ASP A 132 2.33 -5.92 -0.55
N HIS A 133 3.26 -6.27 0.36
CA HIS A 133 4.50 -5.62 0.78
C HIS A 133 5.69 -6.60 0.70
N ILE A 134 6.90 -6.06 0.59
CA ILE A 134 8.13 -6.84 0.32
C ILE A 134 8.45 -7.89 1.40
N THR A 135 8.09 -7.65 2.67
CA THR A 135 8.42 -8.57 3.76
C THR A 135 7.64 -9.89 3.67
N MET A 136 6.54 -9.96 2.90
CA MET A 136 5.86 -11.22 2.62
C MET A 136 6.72 -12.20 1.82
N LEU A 137 7.65 -11.70 1.01
CA LEU A 137 8.56 -12.52 0.20
C LEU A 137 9.62 -13.25 1.01
N VAL A 138 9.75 -12.93 2.29
CA VAL A 138 10.72 -13.53 3.20
C VAL A 138 10.04 -14.15 4.43
N THR A 139 8.72 -14.27 4.42
CA THR A 139 7.98 -14.95 5.48
C THR A 139 8.40 -16.43 5.54
N GLY A 140 8.79 -16.88 6.73
CA GLY A 140 9.31 -18.25 6.93
C GLY A 140 10.85 -18.31 7.04
N TYR A 141 11.56 -17.22 6.77
CA TYR A 141 12.98 -17.11 7.06
C TYR A 141 13.19 -16.37 8.38
N GLU A 142 14.27 -16.68 9.10
CA GLU A 142 14.57 -16.07 10.39
C GLU A 142 15.96 -15.43 10.42
N GLY A 143 16.10 -14.35 11.19
CA GLY A 143 17.36 -13.72 11.51
C GLY A 143 18.17 -13.22 10.31
N ASP A 144 19.41 -13.68 10.21
CA ASP A 144 20.33 -13.23 9.15
C ASP A 144 19.92 -13.66 7.74
N ASP A 145 19.18 -14.73 7.60
CA ASP A 145 18.74 -15.23 6.30
C ASP A 145 17.56 -14.40 5.75
N GLU A 146 16.63 -13.97 6.60
CA GLU A 146 15.59 -12.99 6.24
C GLU A 146 16.23 -11.71 5.72
N ARG A 147 17.19 -11.17 6.47
CA ARG A 147 17.89 -9.94 6.10
C ARG A 147 18.62 -10.04 4.78
N LYS A 148 19.39 -11.12 4.56
CA LYS A 148 20.13 -11.34 3.30
C LYS A 148 19.19 -11.44 2.10
N LYS A 149 18.06 -12.12 2.26
CA LYS A 149 17.04 -12.22 1.20
C LYS A 149 16.40 -10.87 0.90
N LEU A 150 16.04 -10.08 1.91
CA LEU A 150 15.53 -8.72 1.72
C LEU A 150 16.56 -7.81 1.03
N ASP A 151 17.84 -7.92 1.42
CA ASP A 151 18.94 -7.19 0.76
C ASP A 151 19.05 -7.59 -0.71
N TYR A 152 18.98 -8.88 -1.00
CA TYR A 152 18.99 -9.40 -2.37
C TYR A 152 17.82 -8.88 -3.19
N ILE A 153 16.58 -9.10 -2.72
CA ILE A 153 15.35 -8.71 -3.41
C ILE A 153 15.34 -7.20 -3.68
N SER A 154 15.59 -6.39 -2.65
CA SER A 154 15.55 -4.93 -2.78
C SER A 154 16.59 -4.41 -3.78
N THR A 155 17.78 -5.01 -3.80
CA THR A 155 18.82 -4.68 -4.79
C THR A 155 18.37 -5.06 -6.20
N ARG A 156 17.82 -6.26 -6.39
CA ARG A 156 17.32 -6.74 -7.68
C ARG A 156 16.17 -5.88 -8.21
N LEU A 157 15.22 -5.52 -7.34
CA LEU A 157 14.13 -4.61 -7.68
C LEU A 157 14.65 -3.25 -8.16
N ALA A 158 15.59 -2.65 -7.42
CA ALA A 158 16.19 -1.38 -7.81
C ALA A 158 17.00 -1.45 -9.12
N MET A 159 17.62 -2.59 -9.43
CA MET A 159 18.27 -2.81 -10.73
C MET A 159 17.23 -2.92 -11.84
N LEU A 160 16.14 -3.66 -11.59
CA LEU A 160 15.10 -3.90 -12.56
C LEU A 160 14.36 -2.62 -12.95
N THR A 161 14.10 -1.71 -11.98
CA THR A 161 13.49 -0.40 -12.29
C THR A 161 14.34 0.42 -13.25
N ARG A 162 15.66 0.38 -13.10
CA ARG A 162 16.61 1.09 -13.99
C ARG A 162 16.76 0.43 -15.34
N GLU A 163 16.84 -0.91 -15.35
CA GLU A 163 16.98 -1.71 -16.57
C GLU A 163 15.77 -1.54 -17.49
N LEU A 164 14.56 -1.62 -16.95
CA LEU A 164 13.32 -1.62 -17.71
C LEU A 164 12.62 -0.25 -17.77
N GLY A 165 13.05 0.72 -17.00
CA GLY A 165 12.55 2.10 -17.07
C GLY A 165 11.11 2.27 -16.62
N PHE A 166 10.74 1.69 -15.47
CA PHE A 166 9.43 1.82 -14.84
C PHE A 166 9.54 2.36 -13.41
N THR A 167 8.41 2.77 -12.83
CA THR A 167 8.34 3.21 -11.44
C THR A 167 7.77 2.09 -10.56
N LEU A 168 8.48 1.73 -9.50
CA LEU A 168 8.05 0.79 -8.48
C LEU A 168 7.59 1.54 -7.23
N PHE A 169 6.34 1.33 -6.84
CA PHE A 169 5.83 1.67 -5.52
C PHE A 169 5.93 0.44 -4.63
N LEU A 170 6.65 0.57 -3.52
CA LEU A 170 6.97 -0.54 -2.64
C LEU A 170 6.58 -0.20 -1.22
N VAL A 171 5.75 -1.05 -0.60
CA VAL A 171 5.48 -0.99 0.83
C VAL A 171 6.48 -1.86 1.58
N SER A 172 7.00 -1.32 2.66
CA SER A 172 7.81 -2.06 3.63
C SER A 172 7.41 -1.65 5.03
N HIS A 173 7.17 -2.62 5.89
CA HIS A 173 6.87 -2.35 7.29
C HIS A 173 8.10 -1.85 8.03
N VAL A 174 7.87 -1.02 9.03
CA VAL A 174 8.90 -0.60 9.98
C VAL A 174 8.85 -1.47 11.24
N ASN A 175 9.97 -1.58 11.94
CA ASN A 175 10.02 -2.18 13.27
C ASN A 175 9.60 -1.16 14.33
N ASP A 176 9.50 -1.58 15.59
CA ASP A 176 9.10 -0.75 16.74
C ASP A 176 10.01 0.48 16.95
N ASN A 177 11.21 0.48 16.36
CA ASN A 177 12.14 1.61 16.39
C ASN A 177 11.99 2.55 15.18
N GLY A 178 10.93 2.38 14.37
CA GLY A 178 10.70 3.18 13.16
C GLY A 178 11.71 2.94 12.03
N GLN A 179 12.47 1.84 12.08
CA GLN A 179 13.39 1.46 11.02
C GLN A 179 12.74 0.43 10.10
N THR A 180 13.06 0.44 8.82
CA THR A 180 12.63 -0.57 7.87
C THR A 180 12.89 -1.97 8.42
N ARG A 181 11.84 -2.76 8.55
CA ARG A 181 11.95 -4.12 9.11
C ARG A 181 12.87 -4.96 8.23
N GLY A 182 13.79 -5.65 8.89
CA GLY A 182 14.67 -6.65 8.27
C GLY A 182 15.88 -6.08 7.53
N SER A 183 15.80 -4.95 6.82
CA SER A 183 16.89 -4.50 5.97
C SER A 183 17.05 -2.99 5.87
N ARG A 184 18.26 -2.50 6.16
CA ARG A 184 18.67 -1.11 5.84
C ARG A 184 18.94 -0.90 4.35
N ASN A 185 19.03 -1.98 3.57
CA ASN A 185 19.35 -1.88 2.14
C ASN A 185 18.22 -1.26 1.34
N ILE A 186 16.95 -1.54 1.69
CA ILE A 186 15.78 -0.92 1.07
C ILE A 186 15.92 0.60 1.06
N SER A 187 16.26 1.20 2.21
CA SER A 187 16.49 2.65 2.33
C SER A 187 17.69 3.16 1.53
N LYS A 188 18.69 2.29 1.27
CA LYS A 188 19.86 2.68 0.48
C LYS A 188 19.61 2.66 -1.03
N VAL A 189 18.72 1.83 -1.50
CA VAL A 189 18.45 1.66 -2.93
C VAL A 189 17.26 2.47 -3.43
N ALA A 190 16.32 2.83 -2.53
CA ALA A 190 15.16 3.64 -2.86
C ALA A 190 15.56 5.07 -3.28
N ASP A 191 14.87 5.61 -4.26
CA ASP A 191 15.09 6.99 -4.73
C ASP A 191 14.27 8.00 -3.92
N LEU A 192 13.08 7.60 -3.44
CA LEU A 192 12.22 8.36 -2.54
C LEU A 192 11.73 7.46 -1.41
N ILE A 193 11.81 7.95 -0.17
CA ILE A 193 11.32 7.25 1.01
C ILE A 193 10.34 8.16 1.74
N VAL A 194 9.10 7.70 1.83
CA VAL A 194 8.05 8.36 2.59
C VAL A 194 7.68 7.47 3.76
N HIS A 195 7.81 8.01 4.96
CA HIS A 195 7.36 7.38 6.18
C HIS A 195 5.92 7.79 6.45
N LEU A 196 5.09 6.81 6.76
CA LEU A 196 3.70 6.97 7.13
C LEU A 196 3.59 6.67 8.62
N ASP A 197 3.08 7.63 9.39
CA ASP A 197 2.89 7.47 10.83
C ASP A 197 1.47 7.85 11.22
N ARG A 198 0.85 7.05 12.09
CA ARG A 198 -0.52 7.20 12.50
C ARG A 198 -0.73 6.68 13.92
N ASP A 199 -1.36 7.48 14.76
CA ASP A 199 -1.77 7.11 16.11
C ASP A 199 -3.13 6.37 16.08
N THR A 200 -3.07 5.04 15.87
CA THR A 200 -4.27 4.20 15.80
C THR A 200 -4.95 3.98 17.17
N GLU A 201 -4.26 4.29 18.26
CA GLU A 201 -4.77 4.13 19.62
C GLU A 201 -5.39 5.42 20.17
N SER A 202 -5.28 6.52 19.45
CA SER A 202 -5.85 7.81 19.88
C SER A 202 -7.35 7.69 20.14
N PRO A 203 -7.85 8.18 21.29
CA PRO A 203 -9.28 8.29 21.53
C PRO A 203 -9.97 9.32 20.63
N ASP A 204 -9.18 10.28 20.11
CA ASP A 204 -9.65 11.29 19.18
C ASP A 204 -9.82 10.67 17.78
N PHE A 205 -11.04 10.76 17.24
CA PHE A 205 -11.37 10.18 15.94
C PHE A 205 -10.54 10.76 14.80
N ASP A 206 -10.33 12.06 14.79
CA ASP A 206 -9.58 12.75 13.75
C ASP A 206 -8.09 12.36 13.79
N LYS A 207 -7.48 12.33 14.97
CA LYS A 207 -6.09 11.89 15.15
C LYS A 207 -5.93 10.43 14.73
N ARG A 208 -6.83 9.57 15.22
CA ARG A 208 -6.81 8.14 14.88
C ARG A 208 -6.93 7.85 13.39
N ASN A 209 -7.57 8.73 12.60
CA ASN A 209 -7.73 8.60 11.16
C ASN A 209 -6.77 9.48 10.34
N THR A 210 -5.89 10.22 11.00
CA THR A 210 -4.91 11.07 10.33
C THR A 210 -3.55 10.36 10.25
N THR A 211 -3.01 10.27 9.04
CA THR A 211 -1.66 9.76 8.78
C THR A 211 -0.75 10.95 8.47
N SER A 212 0.35 11.08 9.17
CA SER A 212 1.41 12.04 8.85
C SER A 212 2.36 11.47 7.80
N LEU A 213 2.78 12.31 6.87
CA LEU A 213 3.74 11.98 5.83
C LEU A 213 5.09 12.63 6.16
N MET A 214 6.15 11.82 6.18
CA MET A 214 7.51 12.28 6.41
C MET A 214 8.44 11.77 5.31
N VAL A 215 8.99 12.67 4.51
CA VAL A 215 10.05 12.32 3.54
C VAL A 215 11.35 12.09 4.30
N LYS A 216 11.82 10.85 4.31
CA LYS A 216 13.08 10.44 4.98
C LYS A 216 14.27 10.43 4.04
N GLY A 217 14.03 10.26 2.75
CA GLY A 217 15.06 10.29 1.72
C GLY A 217 14.46 10.73 0.38
N ASN A 218 15.18 11.58 -0.33
CA ASN A 218 14.79 12.06 -1.66
C ASN A 218 16.06 12.34 -2.47
N ARG A 219 16.41 11.42 -3.36
CA ARG A 219 17.60 11.55 -4.19
C ARG A 219 17.44 12.56 -5.32
N PHE A 220 16.20 12.83 -5.74
CA PHE A 220 15.94 13.76 -6.84
C PHE A 220 16.10 15.21 -6.41
N ALA A 221 15.62 15.57 -5.23
CA ALA A 221 15.60 16.96 -4.76
C ALA A 221 16.48 17.22 -3.54
N GLY A 222 17.00 16.17 -2.89
CA GLY A 222 17.79 16.28 -1.66
C GLY A 222 17.00 16.82 -0.46
N LYS A 223 15.69 17.03 -0.61
CA LYS A 223 14.81 17.57 0.42
C LYS A 223 14.21 16.44 1.25
N SER A 224 14.19 16.60 2.56
CA SER A 224 13.53 15.71 3.52
C SER A 224 12.77 16.53 4.55
N GLY A 225 11.85 15.90 5.27
CA GLY A 225 11.03 16.55 6.30
C GLY A 225 9.55 16.22 6.14
N PRO A 226 8.69 16.89 6.93
CA PRO A 226 7.24 16.74 6.85
C PRO A 226 6.71 17.05 5.45
N ALA A 227 5.79 16.24 4.96
CA ALA A 227 5.21 16.35 3.61
C ALA A 227 3.69 16.52 3.60
N GLY A 228 3.06 16.57 4.78
CA GLY A 228 1.62 16.81 4.92
C GLY A 228 0.91 15.73 5.71
N TYR A 229 -0.41 15.77 5.66
CA TYR A 229 -1.29 14.86 6.38
C TYR A 229 -2.36 14.30 5.44
N LEU A 230 -2.71 13.06 5.67
CA LEU A 230 -3.82 12.39 5.00
C LEU A 230 -4.86 11.99 6.03
N LEU A 231 -6.13 12.22 5.71
CA LEU A 231 -7.27 11.78 6.50
C LEU A 231 -7.93 10.58 5.81
N PHE A 232 -8.02 9.46 6.51
CA PHE A 232 -8.85 8.34 6.09
C PHE A 232 -10.30 8.57 6.52
N ASP A 233 -11.20 8.51 5.55
CA ASP A 233 -12.65 8.62 5.77
C ASP A 233 -13.26 7.21 5.76
N PRO A 234 -13.64 6.65 6.92
CA PRO A 234 -14.21 5.31 6.99
C PRO A 234 -15.58 5.16 6.33
N THR A 235 -16.28 6.27 6.07
CA THR A 235 -17.58 6.24 5.38
C THR A 235 -17.41 6.02 3.88
N THR A 236 -16.43 6.68 3.28
CA THR A 236 -16.14 6.60 1.85
C THR A 236 -15.02 5.61 1.54
N TYR A 237 -14.28 5.17 2.54
CA TYR A 237 -13.04 4.37 2.41
C TYR A 237 -11.99 5.04 1.53
N GLN A 238 -11.97 6.38 1.54
CA GLN A 238 -11.03 7.17 0.78
C GLN A 238 -10.01 7.84 1.70
N VAL A 239 -8.81 7.99 1.21
CA VAL A 239 -7.77 8.83 1.81
C VAL A 239 -7.78 10.17 1.10
N LYS A 240 -7.85 11.27 1.85
CA LYS A 240 -7.90 12.64 1.34
C LYS A 240 -6.80 13.47 1.98
N GLU A 241 -6.30 14.46 1.27
CA GLU A 241 -5.41 15.45 1.86
C GLU A 241 -6.12 16.19 2.99
N LYS A 242 -5.45 16.28 4.15
CA LYS A 242 -5.92 17.08 5.27
C LYS A 242 -5.16 18.40 5.28
N SER A 243 -5.88 19.49 5.13
CA SER A 243 -5.28 20.83 5.21
C SER A 243 -4.68 21.06 6.61
N TRP A 244 -3.52 21.68 6.63
CA TRP A 244 -2.86 22.10 7.87
C TRP A 244 -3.71 23.13 8.61
N ASN A 245 -4.02 22.90 9.88
CA ASN A 245 -4.48 23.91 10.81
C ASN A 245 -3.49 24.02 11.98
N ALA A 246 -3.25 25.23 12.44
CA ALA A 246 -2.24 25.57 13.45
C ALA A 246 -2.41 24.83 14.80
N GLU A 247 -3.57 24.25 15.05
CA GLU A 247 -3.84 23.44 16.27
C GLU A 247 -3.18 22.07 16.24
N MET A 248 -2.79 21.56 15.08
CA MET A 248 -2.11 20.25 14.93
C MET A 248 -0.58 20.36 15.01
N GLY A 249 -0.02 21.55 15.08
CA GLY A 249 1.41 21.75 14.93
C GLY A 249 2.05 22.73 15.86
N SER A 250 2.22 22.39 17.14
CA SER A 250 3.29 22.97 17.95
C SER A 250 4.68 22.39 17.61
N GLU A 251 4.77 21.41 16.71
CA GLU A 251 6.01 20.67 16.43
C GLU A 251 6.58 20.81 15.00
N ILE A 252 5.87 21.46 14.06
CA ILE A 252 6.36 21.63 12.70
C ILE A 252 6.30 23.11 12.31
N SER A 253 7.47 23.67 11.95
CA SER A 253 7.63 25.04 11.52
C SER A 253 6.76 25.39 10.30
N PRO A 254 6.06 26.57 10.28
CA PRO A 254 5.25 27.02 9.15
C PRO A 254 6.02 27.19 7.83
N GLU A 255 7.35 27.22 7.87
CA GLU A 255 8.21 27.31 6.68
C GLU A 255 8.22 26.02 5.83
N LEU A 256 7.81 24.90 6.41
CA LEU A 256 7.76 23.60 5.72
C LEU A 256 6.42 23.31 5.04
N ALA A 257 5.41 24.13 5.26
CA ALA A 257 4.08 24.03 4.63
C ALA A 257 4.02 24.64 3.20
N ARG A 258 5.16 25.03 2.63
CA ARG A 258 5.25 25.67 1.30
C ARG A 258 6.04 24.85 0.30
N PHE A 259 5.76 23.53 0.23
CA PHE A 259 6.36 22.70 -0.81
C PHE A 259 5.30 21.92 -1.59
#